data_9c7aeae52c7f7f74208f3d4b67ba2867
#
_entry.id   9c7aeae52c7f7f74208f3d4b67ba2867
#
_cell.length_a   1.000
_cell.length_b   1.000
_cell.length_c   1.000
_cell.angle_alpha   90.00
_cell.angle_beta   90.00
_cell.angle_gamma   90.00
#
_symmetry.space_group_name_H-M   'P 1'
#
loop_
_entity.id
_entity.type
_entity.pdbx_description
1 polymer ?
#
loop_
_entity_poly.entity_id
_entity_poly.type
_entity_poly.pdbx_seq_one_letter_code
_entity_poly.pdbx_strand_id
1 'polypeptide(L)'
;MITHSPLKLIVIGSLGVALGSACSFYLWLTPPPTLAVTDLTEVSGRITQLAVRERNSQLRIWLEDGEEPFCSTGPYPFEFPPEGLDLLRVGAMATITFEKSELESPRRNRSEGFSWREIASLSVDGAPVLTLDASNRWIAGNRRMGRVVIPILALFGAILVGAGLRARAKAGEARRTE
;
A
#
# COMPACT_ATOMS: atom_id res chain seq x y z
N MET A 1 -8.27 34.29 8.07
CA MET A 1 -6.84 33.92 8.09
C MET A 1 -6.60 32.97 9.25
N ILE A 2 -6.23 31.72 8.97
CA ILE A 2 -5.92 30.74 10.05
C ILE A 2 -4.49 31.02 10.52
N THR A 3 -4.37 31.75 11.64
CA THR A 3 -3.06 32.02 12.27
C THR A 3 -2.60 30.76 12.98
N HIS A 4 -1.81 29.93 12.32
CA HIS A 4 -1.17 28.81 12.98
C HIS A 4 -0.13 29.32 14.01
N SER A 5 -0.26 28.89 15.25
CA SER A 5 0.75 29.18 16.29
C SER A 5 2.13 28.70 15.84
N PRO A 6 3.19 29.52 15.92
CA PRO A 6 4.55 29.12 15.55
C PRO A 6 5.02 27.83 16.22
N LEU A 7 4.58 27.60 17.45
CA LEU A 7 4.89 26.37 18.20
C LEU A 7 4.29 25.12 17.53
N LYS A 8 3.05 25.21 17.03
CA LYS A 8 2.40 24.09 16.31
C LYS A 8 3.17 23.73 15.05
N LEU A 9 3.64 24.72 14.27
CA LEU A 9 4.44 24.47 13.08
C LEU A 9 5.76 23.76 13.41
N ILE A 10 6.44 24.17 14.48
CA ILE A 10 7.68 23.54 14.92
C ILE A 10 7.43 22.09 15.34
N VAL A 11 6.41 21.82 16.16
CA VAL A 11 6.09 20.46 16.64
C VAL A 11 5.71 19.53 15.49
N ILE A 12 4.80 19.96 14.63
CA ILE A 12 4.35 19.15 13.48
C ILE A 12 5.52 18.89 12.52
N GLY A 13 6.31 19.92 12.23
CA GLY A 13 7.46 19.80 11.36
C GLY A 13 8.54 18.88 11.91
N SER A 14 8.85 18.99 13.21
CA SER A 14 9.85 18.14 13.88
C SER A 14 9.42 16.66 13.89
N LEU A 15 8.14 16.39 14.13
CA LEU A 15 7.58 15.05 14.06
C LEU A 15 7.68 14.49 12.63
N GLY A 16 7.34 15.31 11.62
CA GLY A 16 7.47 14.94 10.20
C GLY A 16 8.90 14.60 9.80
N VAL A 17 9.89 15.39 10.25
CA VAL A 17 11.32 15.12 10.01
C VAL A 17 11.75 13.82 10.69
N ALA A 18 11.42 13.63 11.95
CA ALA A 18 11.83 12.44 12.71
C ALA A 18 11.26 11.15 12.11
N LEU A 19 9.94 11.11 11.85
CA LEU A 19 9.28 9.96 11.25
C LEU A 19 9.76 9.71 9.82
N GLY A 20 9.86 10.76 9.00
CA GLY A 20 10.33 10.66 7.61
C GLY A 20 11.77 10.14 7.55
N SER A 21 12.66 10.60 8.42
CA SER A 21 14.04 10.13 8.48
C SER A 21 14.14 8.67 8.92
N ALA A 22 13.41 8.27 9.95
CA ALA A 22 13.38 6.89 10.43
C ALA A 22 12.82 5.93 9.36
N CYS A 23 11.71 6.29 8.72
CA CYS A 23 11.12 5.50 7.64
C CYS A 23 12.05 5.41 6.42
N SER A 24 12.71 6.52 6.04
CA SER A 24 13.70 6.52 4.94
C SER A 24 14.84 5.58 5.24
N PHE A 25 15.42 5.66 6.43
CA PHE A 25 16.51 4.80 6.87
C PHE A 25 16.11 3.33 6.83
N TYR A 26 14.94 2.97 7.34
CA TYR A 26 14.38 1.62 7.27
C TYR A 26 14.25 1.13 5.83
N LEU A 27 13.66 1.95 4.93
CA LEU A 27 13.47 1.57 3.52
C LEU A 27 14.79 1.38 2.77
N TRP A 28 15.84 2.11 3.13
CA TRP A 28 17.17 1.97 2.50
C TRP A 28 17.92 0.74 3.00
N LEU A 29 17.84 0.43 4.29
CA LEU A 29 18.57 -0.70 4.88
C LEU A 29 17.94 -2.05 4.60
N THR A 30 16.61 -2.13 4.43
CA THR A 30 15.95 -3.41 4.20
C THR A 30 15.76 -3.67 2.70
N PRO A 31 16.04 -4.87 2.18
CA PRO A 31 15.69 -5.24 0.82
C PRO A 31 14.16 -5.23 0.63
N PRO A 32 13.62 -5.04 -0.57
CA PRO A 32 12.19 -5.21 -0.81
C PRO A 32 11.80 -6.65 -0.47
N PRO A 33 10.68 -6.87 0.22
CA PRO A 33 10.14 -8.21 0.36
C PRO A 33 9.85 -8.75 -1.04
N THR A 34 10.26 -9.98 -1.30
CA THR A 34 9.92 -10.70 -2.53
C THR A 34 9.13 -11.93 -2.15
N LEU A 35 8.03 -12.17 -2.84
CA LEU A 35 7.27 -13.40 -2.68
C LEU A 35 8.06 -14.55 -3.30
N ALA A 36 8.53 -15.49 -2.47
CA ALA A 36 9.20 -16.67 -2.94
C ALA A 36 8.18 -17.79 -3.19
N VAL A 37 8.37 -18.58 -4.24
CA VAL A 37 7.46 -19.70 -4.58
C VAL A 37 7.31 -20.67 -3.40
N THR A 38 8.37 -20.87 -2.61
CA THR A 38 8.36 -21.73 -1.42
C THR A 38 7.40 -21.29 -0.33
N ASP A 39 7.10 -20.01 -0.26
CA ASP A 39 6.26 -19.39 0.77
C ASP A 39 4.81 -19.26 0.33
N LEU A 40 4.50 -19.71 -0.90
CA LEU A 40 3.18 -19.65 -1.47
C LEU A 40 2.43 -20.97 -1.36
N THR A 41 1.12 -20.88 -1.32
CA THR A 41 0.19 -21.98 -1.48
C THR A 41 -0.79 -21.67 -2.59
N GLU A 42 -1.45 -22.69 -3.11
CA GLU A 42 -2.34 -22.57 -4.25
C GLU A 42 -3.73 -23.08 -3.90
N VAL A 43 -4.74 -22.43 -4.42
CA VAL A 43 -6.13 -22.89 -4.39
C VAL A 43 -6.74 -22.72 -5.79
N SER A 44 -7.56 -23.69 -6.17
CA SER A 44 -8.32 -23.64 -7.43
C SER A 44 -9.79 -23.78 -7.14
N GLY A 45 -10.63 -23.05 -7.89
CA GLY A 45 -12.08 -23.13 -7.74
C GLY A 45 -12.79 -22.25 -8.77
N ARG A 46 -14.10 -22.44 -8.90
CA ARG A 46 -14.92 -21.59 -9.75
C ARG A 46 -15.13 -20.24 -9.10
N ILE A 47 -15.04 -19.19 -9.88
CA ILE A 47 -15.36 -17.83 -9.44
C ILE A 47 -16.87 -17.74 -9.22
N THR A 48 -17.32 -17.50 -8.00
CA THR A 48 -18.74 -17.30 -7.66
C THR A 48 -19.13 -15.83 -7.63
N GLN A 49 -18.17 -14.97 -7.27
CA GLN A 49 -18.40 -13.53 -7.21
C GLN A 49 -17.12 -12.77 -7.55
N LEU A 50 -17.31 -11.64 -8.25
CA LEU A 50 -16.26 -10.65 -8.56
C LEU A 50 -16.72 -9.28 -8.08
N ALA A 51 -15.82 -8.54 -7.45
CA ALA A 51 -16.06 -7.15 -7.11
C ALA A 51 -14.81 -6.33 -7.41
N VAL A 52 -15.00 -5.23 -8.14
CA VAL A 52 -13.97 -4.25 -8.42
C VAL A 52 -14.29 -2.98 -7.64
N ARG A 53 -13.37 -2.53 -6.81
CA ARG A 53 -13.46 -1.26 -6.11
C ARG A 53 -12.56 -0.23 -6.79
N GLU A 54 -13.14 0.61 -7.62
CA GLU A 54 -12.42 1.67 -8.35
C GLU A 54 -11.66 2.62 -7.40
N ARG A 55 -12.29 2.97 -6.28
CA ARG A 55 -11.71 3.92 -5.31
C ARG A 55 -10.37 3.48 -4.73
N ASN A 56 -10.13 2.18 -4.61
CA ASN A 56 -8.92 1.61 -4.00
C ASN A 56 -8.14 0.74 -4.98
N SER A 57 -8.52 0.71 -6.26
CA SER A 57 -7.93 -0.19 -7.28
C SER A 57 -7.82 -1.64 -6.74
N GLN A 58 -8.91 -2.16 -6.17
CA GLN A 58 -8.93 -3.45 -5.52
C GLN A 58 -9.83 -4.41 -6.28
N LEU A 59 -9.28 -5.55 -6.69
CA LEU A 59 -10.02 -6.70 -7.20
C LEU A 59 -10.30 -7.67 -6.07
N ARG A 60 -11.54 -8.16 -5.96
CA ARG A 60 -11.96 -9.19 -5.01
C ARG A 60 -12.57 -10.36 -5.78
N ILE A 61 -12.15 -11.56 -5.45
CA ILE A 61 -12.59 -12.81 -6.07
C ILE A 61 -13.04 -13.77 -4.99
N TRP A 62 -14.26 -14.29 -5.08
CA TRP A 62 -14.76 -15.39 -4.25
C TRP A 62 -14.77 -16.66 -5.07
N LEU A 63 -14.24 -17.74 -4.48
CA LEU A 63 -14.29 -19.08 -5.06
C LEU A 63 -15.42 -19.92 -4.43
N GLU A 64 -15.82 -20.97 -5.13
CA GLU A 64 -16.98 -21.80 -4.79
C GLU A 64 -16.94 -22.36 -3.37
N ASP A 65 -15.79 -22.79 -2.89
CA ASP A 65 -15.62 -23.38 -1.56
C ASP A 65 -15.07 -22.41 -0.50
N GLY A 66 -15.01 -21.10 -0.81
CA GLY A 66 -14.40 -20.08 0.04
C GLY A 66 -15.38 -19.07 0.61
N GLU A 67 -15.40 -18.93 1.94
CA GLU A 67 -16.16 -17.86 2.62
C GLU A 67 -15.48 -16.49 2.47
N GLU A 68 -14.15 -16.48 2.41
CA GLU A 68 -13.34 -15.28 2.36
C GLU A 68 -12.87 -14.95 0.94
N PRO A 69 -12.88 -13.66 0.53
CA PRO A 69 -12.39 -13.27 -0.77
C PRO A 69 -10.87 -13.32 -0.86
N PHE A 70 -10.39 -13.57 -2.04
CA PHE A 70 -9.03 -13.27 -2.45
C PHE A 70 -9.00 -11.85 -3.02
N CYS A 71 -8.04 -11.04 -2.60
CA CYS A 71 -7.96 -9.65 -3.01
C CYS A 71 -6.61 -9.36 -3.67
N SER A 72 -6.63 -8.57 -4.74
CA SER A 72 -5.44 -7.89 -5.23
C SER A 72 -5.55 -6.42 -4.85
N THR A 73 -4.71 -5.99 -3.88
CA THR A 73 -4.80 -4.63 -3.30
C THR A 73 -3.79 -3.66 -3.89
N GLY A 74 -2.95 -4.07 -4.79
CA GLY A 74 -1.90 -3.23 -5.35
C GLY A 74 -1.73 -3.39 -6.84
N PRO A 75 -1.46 -4.60 -7.34
CA PRO A 75 -1.20 -4.82 -8.75
C PRO A 75 -2.39 -4.47 -9.66
N TYR A 76 -3.62 -4.63 -9.18
CA TYR A 76 -4.81 -4.31 -9.96
C TYR A 76 -5.04 -2.79 -10.08
N PRO A 77 -5.40 -2.25 -11.26
CA PRO A 77 -5.41 -2.93 -12.58
C PRO A 77 -4.07 -2.90 -13.31
N PHE A 78 -3.04 -2.25 -12.76
CA PHE A 78 -1.82 -1.84 -13.47
C PHE A 78 -0.94 -2.99 -13.96
N GLU A 79 -0.87 -4.07 -13.20
CA GLU A 79 -0.07 -5.25 -13.54
C GLU A 79 -0.91 -6.37 -14.19
N PHE A 80 -2.20 -6.11 -14.45
CA PHE A 80 -3.08 -7.04 -15.13
C PHE A 80 -3.09 -6.71 -16.63
N PRO A 81 -2.75 -7.66 -17.51
CA PRO A 81 -2.89 -7.45 -18.96
C PRO A 81 -4.37 -7.26 -19.31
N PRO A 82 -4.71 -6.37 -20.25
CA PRO A 82 -6.11 -6.14 -20.66
C PRO A 82 -6.86 -7.44 -21.03
N GLU A 83 -6.20 -8.32 -21.76
CA GLU A 83 -6.74 -9.62 -22.16
C GLU A 83 -7.04 -10.53 -20.96
N GLY A 84 -6.25 -10.39 -19.88
CA GLY A 84 -6.46 -11.12 -18.64
C GLY A 84 -7.69 -10.63 -17.87
N LEU A 85 -7.99 -9.33 -17.92
CA LEU A 85 -9.19 -8.78 -17.29
C LEU A 85 -10.49 -9.30 -17.94
N ASP A 86 -10.48 -9.53 -19.23
CA ASP A 86 -11.63 -10.07 -19.98
C ASP A 86 -11.94 -11.53 -19.60
N LEU A 87 -10.95 -12.25 -19.06
CA LEU A 87 -11.14 -13.63 -18.58
C LEU A 87 -11.81 -13.67 -17.20
N LEU A 88 -11.76 -12.58 -16.44
CA LEU A 88 -12.36 -12.50 -15.11
C LEU A 88 -13.88 -12.44 -15.20
N ARG A 89 -14.53 -13.60 -15.06
CA ARG A 89 -15.99 -13.73 -15.08
C ARG A 89 -16.46 -14.77 -14.07
N VAL A 90 -17.65 -14.58 -13.56
CA VAL A 90 -18.32 -15.57 -12.71
C VAL A 90 -18.50 -16.87 -13.50
N GLY A 91 -18.20 -18.00 -12.87
CA GLY A 91 -18.24 -19.34 -13.47
C GLY A 91 -16.91 -19.81 -14.08
N ALA A 92 -15.94 -18.92 -14.35
CA ALA A 92 -14.62 -19.32 -14.82
C ALA A 92 -13.84 -20.08 -13.72
N MET A 93 -12.92 -20.95 -14.11
CA MET A 93 -12.04 -21.67 -13.20
C MET A 93 -10.82 -20.80 -12.89
N ALA A 94 -10.65 -20.41 -11.66
CA ALA A 94 -9.47 -19.64 -11.22
C ALA A 94 -8.52 -20.52 -10.41
N THR A 95 -7.23 -20.29 -10.61
CA THR A 95 -6.16 -20.81 -9.77
C THR A 95 -5.42 -19.59 -9.18
N ILE A 96 -5.42 -19.51 -7.85
CA ILE A 96 -4.90 -18.37 -7.09
C ILE A 96 -3.76 -18.86 -6.20
N THR A 97 -2.60 -18.19 -6.25
CA THR A 97 -1.57 -18.37 -5.23
C THR A 97 -1.56 -17.21 -4.26
N PHE A 98 -1.26 -17.51 -3.01
CA PHE A 98 -1.17 -16.54 -1.91
C PHE A 98 -0.18 -17.02 -0.85
N GLU A 99 0.22 -16.17 0.10
CA GLU A 99 1.18 -16.53 1.13
C GLU A 99 0.62 -17.61 2.08
N LYS A 100 1.42 -18.64 2.38
CA LYS A 100 1.06 -19.70 3.34
C LYS A 100 0.71 -19.17 4.72
N SER A 101 1.35 -18.08 5.13
CA SER A 101 1.07 -17.40 6.40
C SER A 101 -0.38 -16.92 6.51
N GLU A 102 -1.05 -16.66 5.38
CA GLU A 102 -2.43 -16.20 5.34
C GLU A 102 -3.46 -17.35 5.41
N LEU A 103 -3.02 -18.63 5.42
CA LEU A 103 -3.92 -19.75 5.65
C LEU A 103 -4.57 -19.69 7.03
N GLU A 104 -3.77 -19.47 8.06
CA GLU A 104 -4.23 -19.42 9.46
C GLU A 104 -4.54 -17.99 9.92
N SER A 105 -3.93 -17.00 9.30
CA SER A 105 -4.06 -15.60 9.68
C SER A 105 -4.34 -14.71 8.47
N PRO A 106 -5.56 -14.76 7.91
CA PRO A 106 -5.93 -13.90 6.80
C PRO A 106 -5.86 -12.42 7.20
N ARG A 107 -5.60 -11.56 6.25
CA ARG A 107 -5.60 -10.12 6.47
C ARG A 107 -6.98 -9.65 6.88
N ARG A 108 -7.04 -8.66 7.77
CA ARG A 108 -8.32 -8.11 8.25
C ARG A 108 -8.45 -6.62 7.94
N ASN A 109 -9.59 -6.26 7.38
CA ASN A 109 -9.98 -4.85 7.28
C ASN A 109 -10.87 -4.49 8.47
N ARG A 110 -10.32 -3.78 9.46
CA ARG A 110 -11.05 -3.39 10.67
C ARG A 110 -12.22 -2.44 10.36
N SER A 111 -12.14 -1.64 9.30
CA SER A 111 -13.19 -0.68 8.94
C SER A 111 -14.36 -1.34 8.20
N GLU A 112 -14.13 -2.45 7.51
CA GLU A 112 -15.14 -3.13 6.70
C GLU A 112 -15.59 -4.45 7.31
N GLY A 113 -14.92 -4.92 8.36
CA GLY A 113 -15.33 -6.10 9.12
C GLY A 113 -15.14 -7.43 8.39
N PHE A 114 -14.32 -7.48 7.32
CA PHE A 114 -14.08 -8.72 6.59
C PHE A 114 -12.60 -9.10 6.56
N SER A 115 -12.34 -10.39 6.39
CA SER A 115 -11.00 -10.96 6.18
C SER A 115 -10.78 -11.27 4.71
N TRP A 116 -9.53 -11.26 4.25
CA TRP A 116 -9.16 -11.63 2.87
C TRP A 116 -7.76 -12.20 2.81
N ARG A 117 -7.43 -12.86 1.69
CA ARG A 117 -6.08 -13.30 1.33
C ARG A 117 -5.57 -12.51 0.14
N GLU A 118 -4.31 -12.08 0.19
CA GLU A 118 -3.70 -11.28 -0.89
C GLU A 118 -3.29 -12.19 -2.04
N ILE A 119 -3.72 -11.86 -3.25
CA ILE A 119 -3.36 -12.59 -4.46
C ILE A 119 -1.90 -12.34 -4.82
N ALA A 120 -1.07 -13.37 -4.83
CA ALA A 120 0.30 -13.32 -5.31
C ALA A 120 0.39 -13.61 -6.82
N SER A 121 -0.39 -14.59 -7.31
CA SER A 121 -0.61 -14.80 -8.74
C SER A 121 -2.00 -15.34 -9.00
N LEU A 122 -2.47 -15.18 -10.24
CA LEU A 122 -3.81 -15.57 -10.67
C LEU A 122 -3.75 -16.10 -12.10
N SER A 123 -4.33 -17.26 -12.34
CA SER A 123 -4.68 -17.74 -13.67
C SER A 123 -6.18 -18.02 -13.74
N VAL A 124 -6.76 -17.84 -14.91
CA VAL A 124 -8.17 -18.11 -15.19
C VAL A 124 -8.28 -18.96 -16.44
N ASP A 125 -8.99 -20.09 -16.34
CA ASP A 125 -9.10 -21.09 -17.40
C ASP A 125 -7.71 -21.52 -17.96
N GLY A 126 -6.69 -21.57 -17.09
CA GLY A 126 -5.30 -21.90 -17.44
C GLY A 126 -4.47 -20.75 -18.03
N ALA A 127 -5.07 -19.62 -18.35
CA ALA A 127 -4.35 -18.44 -18.84
C ALA A 127 -3.89 -17.55 -17.68
N PRO A 128 -2.63 -17.07 -17.67
CA PRO A 128 -2.13 -16.19 -16.63
C PRO A 128 -2.77 -14.80 -16.72
N VAL A 129 -3.36 -14.35 -15.60
CA VAL A 129 -3.98 -13.02 -15.46
C VAL A 129 -3.09 -12.11 -14.62
N LEU A 130 -2.48 -12.63 -13.56
CA LEU A 130 -1.46 -11.96 -12.77
C LEU A 130 -0.32 -12.93 -12.50
N THR A 131 0.88 -12.59 -12.91
CA THR A 131 2.07 -13.42 -12.65
C THR A 131 2.73 -13.03 -11.33
N LEU A 132 3.43 -13.97 -10.70
CA LEU A 132 4.20 -13.72 -9.49
C LEU A 132 5.28 -12.64 -9.72
N ASP A 133 5.90 -12.63 -10.90
CA ASP A 133 6.88 -11.60 -11.27
C ASP A 133 6.24 -10.21 -11.35
N ALA A 134 5.01 -10.09 -11.84
CA ALA A 134 4.28 -8.83 -11.87
C ALA A 134 3.99 -8.35 -10.44
N SER A 135 3.54 -9.23 -9.55
CA SER A 135 3.35 -8.89 -8.13
C SER A 135 4.65 -8.45 -7.46
N ASN A 136 5.74 -9.15 -7.69
CA ASN A 136 7.05 -8.79 -7.16
C ASN A 136 7.56 -7.44 -7.74
N ARG A 137 7.35 -7.17 -9.03
CA ARG A 137 7.66 -5.85 -9.63
C ARG A 137 6.86 -4.73 -8.97
N TRP A 138 5.57 -4.95 -8.73
CA TRP A 138 4.72 -3.98 -8.02
C TRP A 138 5.24 -3.68 -6.62
N ILE A 139 5.54 -4.71 -5.82
CA ILE A 139 6.09 -4.57 -4.47
C ILE A 139 7.40 -3.76 -4.50
N ALA A 140 8.31 -4.11 -5.42
CA ALA A 140 9.58 -3.40 -5.59
C ALA A 140 9.37 -1.94 -6.05
N GLY A 141 8.44 -1.70 -6.96
CA GLY A 141 8.07 -0.37 -7.46
C GLY A 141 7.50 0.53 -6.37
N ASN A 142 6.58 0.00 -5.59
CA ASN A 142 5.96 0.71 -4.47
C ASN A 142 7.01 1.13 -3.42
N ARG A 143 7.95 0.24 -3.14
CA ARG A 143 9.05 0.53 -2.23
C ARG A 143 10.02 1.57 -2.79
N ARG A 144 10.31 1.52 -4.10
CA ARG A 144 11.13 2.54 -4.77
C ARG A 144 10.45 3.90 -4.67
N MET A 145 9.14 3.97 -4.88
CA MET A 145 8.36 5.21 -4.71
C MET A 145 8.43 5.72 -3.27
N GLY A 146 8.30 4.85 -2.28
CA GLY A 146 8.45 5.19 -0.87
C GLY A 146 9.82 5.82 -0.54
N ARG A 147 10.90 5.31 -1.15
CA ARG A 147 12.27 5.87 -1.00
C ARG A 147 12.41 7.31 -1.52
N VAL A 148 11.54 7.75 -2.41
CA VAL A 148 11.52 9.12 -2.94
C VAL A 148 10.53 9.99 -2.18
N VAL A 149 9.31 9.52 -1.99
CA VAL A 149 8.22 10.31 -1.39
C VAL A 149 8.49 10.64 0.08
N ILE A 150 8.99 9.66 0.86
CA ILE A 150 9.21 9.88 2.29
C ILE A 150 10.27 10.94 2.59
N PRO A 151 11.45 10.99 1.92
CA PRO A 151 12.39 12.09 2.09
C PRO A 151 11.82 13.45 1.71
N ILE A 152 10.98 13.52 0.67
CA ILE A 152 10.30 14.76 0.27
C ILE A 152 9.39 15.25 1.41
N LEU A 153 8.61 14.36 2.02
CA LEU A 153 7.76 14.71 3.16
C LEU A 153 8.59 15.17 4.37
N ALA A 154 9.74 14.55 4.63
CA ALA A 154 10.65 14.98 5.67
C ALA A 154 11.20 16.39 5.40
N LEU A 155 11.52 16.71 4.13
CA LEU A 155 11.95 18.05 3.72
C LEU A 155 10.85 19.09 3.96
N PHE A 156 9.60 18.80 3.64
CA PHE A 156 8.46 19.66 3.97
C PHE A 156 8.36 19.90 5.49
N GLY A 157 8.57 18.86 6.30
CA GLY A 157 8.64 18.99 7.75
C GLY A 157 9.73 19.98 8.19
N ALA A 158 10.93 19.90 7.61
CA ALA A 158 12.03 20.81 7.90
C ALA A 158 11.71 22.26 7.52
N ILE A 159 11.03 22.49 6.40
CA ILE A 159 10.58 23.82 5.98
C ILE A 159 9.59 24.41 7.00
N LEU A 160 8.65 23.59 7.50
CA LEU A 160 7.68 24.04 8.53
C LEU A 160 8.39 24.41 9.84
N VAL A 161 9.40 23.64 10.26
CA VAL A 161 10.23 23.99 11.42
C VAL A 161 10.92 25.34 11.22
N GLY A 162 11.57 25.53 10.07
CA GLY A 162 12.25 26.79 9.75
C GLY A 162 11.31 27.99 9.74
N ALA A 163 10.12 27.83 9.16
CA ALA A 163 9.08 28.88 9.16
C ALA A 163 8.59 29.22 10.58
N GLY A 164 8.36 28.19 11.41
CA GLY A 164 7.96 28.37 12.81
C GLY A 164 9.03 29.07 13.63
N LEU A 165 10.31 28.72 13.47
CA LEU A 165 11.40 29.37 14.17
C LEU A 165 11.55 30.86 13.77
N ARG A 166 11.46 31.17 12.47
CA ARG A 166 11.49 32.54 11.97
C ARG A 166 10.33 33.40 12.51
N ALA A 167 9.12 32.84 12.52
CA ALA A 167 7.97 33.51 13.08
C ALA A 167 8.13 33.79 14.58
N ARG A 168 8.71 32.84 15.32
CA ARG A 168 8.99 33.02 16.76
C ARG A 168 10.06 34.09 17.04
N ALA A 169 11.12 34.12 16.24
CA ALA A 169 12.18 35.13 16.35
C ALA A 169 11.62 36.55 16.15
N LYS A 170 10.83 36.77 15.07
CA LYS A 170 10.18 38.07 14.81
C LYS A 170 9.25 38.48 15.93
N ALA A 171 8.47 37.57 16.51
CA ALA A 171 7.60 37.88 17.65
C ALA A 171 8.38 38.25 18.93
N GLY A 172 9.60 37.68 19.11
CA GLY A 172 10.49 38.02 20.21
C GLY A 172 11.14 39.39 20.06
N GLU A 173 11.48 39.81 18.85
CA GLU A 173 12.02 41.13 18.54
C GLU A 173 10.96 42.24 18.79
N ALA A 174 9.74 42.02 18.33
CA ALA A 174 8.64 42.98 18.52
C ALA A 174 8.36 43.26 20.01
N ARG A 175 8.51 42.27 20.90
CA ARG A 175 8.34 42.42 22.36
C ARG A 175 9.49 43.16 23.06
N ARG A 176 10.65 43.26 22.42
CA ARG A 176 11.80 43.98 22.99
C ARG A 176 11.84 45.47 22.64
N THR A 177 11.03 45.85 21.67
CA THR A 177 10.94 47.26 21.19
C THR A 177 9.76 48.01 21.81
N GLU A 178 8.93 47.37 22.58
CA GLU A 178 7.92 47.96 23.47
C GLU A 178 8.47 48.10 24.91
#